data_c164687df98c96bcbff8b7eabd84943d
#
_entry.id   c164687df98c96bcbff8b7eabd84943d
#
_cell.length_a   1.000
_cell.length_b   1.000
_cell.length_c   1.000
_cell.angle_alpha   90.00
_cell.angle_beta   90.00
_cell.angle_gamma   90.00
#
_symmetry.space_group_name_H-M   'P 1'
#
loop_
_entity.id
_entity.type
_entity.pdbx_description
1 polymer ?
#
loop_
_entity_poly.entity_id
_entity_poly.type
_entity_poly.pdbx_seq_one_letter_code
_entity_poly.pdbx_strand_id
1 'polypeptide(L)'
;MLFRSAKKGAMVAFKGDFRFEKLLLGPNNGGGLGGALFGHLQRRITGENMPIMSVEGQGEVYLAENAYHVDVVHLEPGDSINVESENLLAFTEELTYSTTFVGSGVISQRGLFSTHLKNNTNSVQDVAIITDGNPLIIEAPCCVDPDAIVAWTGRKPEAKVAQLSWKNLIGQASGESYHLQFNEPGQLVIIQPSERLSGLNIAVD
;
A
#
# COMPACT_ATOMS: atom_id res chain seq x y z
N MET A 1 17.10 7.24 -11.39
CA MET A 1 15.80 6.91 -10.81
C MET A 1 15.08 8.20 -10.47
N LEU A 2 13.90 8.43 -11.00
CA LEU A 2 13.20 9.70 -10.86
C LEU A 2 11.84 9.47 -10.22
N PHE A 3 11.81 9.30 -8.89
CA PHE A 3 10.56 9.32 -8.15
C PHE A 3 10.02 10.75 -8.15
N ARG A 4 8.81 10.94 -8.63
CA ARG A 4 8.11 12.23 -8.58
C ARG A 4 6.86 12.22 -7.69
N SER A 5 6.44 11.05 -7.26
CA SER A 5 5.34 10.87 -6.33
C SER A 5 5.83 10.15 -5.09
N ALA A 6 5.65 10.74 -3.92
CA ALA A 6 6.09 10.19 -2.66
C ALA A 6 5.02 10.36 -1.57
N LYS A 7 5.06 9.51 -0.55
CA LYS A 7 4.22 9.63 0.64
C LYS A 7 4.49 10.95 1.34
N LYS A 8 3.44 11.70 1.66
CA LYS A 8 3.57 12.98 2.36
C LYS A 8 4.25 12.80 3.72
N GLY A 9 5.28 13.59 3.97
CA GLY A 9 6.04 13.53 5.21
C GLY A 9 7.21 12.55 5.19
N ALA A 10 7.39 11.77 4.11
CA ALA A 10 8.50 10.84 3.98
C ALA A 10 9.84 11.52 3.63
N MET A 11 9.86 12.79 3.23
CA MET A 11 11.10 13.51 2.93
C MET A 11 11.83 13.82 4.23
N VAL A 12 13.04 13.29 4.37
CA VAL A 12 13.91 13.49 5.54
C VAL A 12 15.07 14.44 5.27
N ALA A 13 15.53 14.52 4.00
CA ALA A 13 16.55 15.47 3.57
C ALA A 13 16.49 15.68 2.06
N PHE A 14 17.06 16.78 1.58
CA PHE A 14 17.31 17.00 0.16
C PHE A 14 18.54 17.90 -0.05
N LYS A 15 19.13 17.80 -1.24
CA LYS A 15 20.25 18.62 -1.69
C LYS A 15 19.96 19.08 -3.12
N GLY A 16 19.89 20.39 -3.33
CA GLY A 16 19.55 20.99 -4.61
C GLY A 16 18.34 21.91 -4.49
N ASP A 17 17.67 22.14 -5.60
CA ASP A 17 16.49 22.99 -5.68
C ASP A 17 15.25 22.12 -5.96
N PHE A 18 14.35 22.04 -4.98
CA PHE A 18 13.17 21.19 -5.01
C PHE A 18 11.92 21.93 -4.55
N ARG A 19 10.81 21.59 -5.21
CA ARG A 19 9.46 21.98 -4.84
C ARG A 19 8.67 20.74 -4.45
N PHE A 20 8.00 20.81 -3.30
CA PHE A 20 7.15 19.75 -2.77
C PHE A 20 5.70 20.25 -2.71
N GLU A 21 4.80 19.59 -3.41
CA GLU A 21 3.38 19.97 -3.42
C GLU A 21 2.52 18.78 -3.02
N LYS A 22 1.50 19.06 -2.19
CA LYS A 22 0.50 18.03 -1.85
C LYS A 22 -0.38 17.76 -3.06
N LEU A 23 -0.36 16.53 -3.55
CA LEU A 23 -1.30 16.09 -4.55
C LEU A 23 -2.65 15.79 -3.89
N LEU A 24 -3.64 16.62 -4.17
CA LEU A 24 -5.04 16.42 -3.74
C LEU A 24 -5.74 15.31 -4.54
N LEU A 25 -5.23 15.06 -5.74
CA LEU A 25 -5.70 14.06 -6.70
C LEU A 25 -4.46 13.40 -7.29
N GLY A 26 -4.53 12.09 -7.49
CA GLY A 26 -3.45 11.38 -8.14
C GLY A 26 -3.11 11.93 -9.52
N PRO A 27 -1.87 11.70 -10.01
CA PRO A 27 -1.35 12.30 -11.26
C PRO A 27 -2.22 12.02 -12.49
N ASN A 28 -3.06 11.01 -12.49
CA ASN A 28 -3.83 10.59 -13.67
C ASN A 28 -5.36 10.70 -13.53
N ASN A 29 -5.88 11.36 -12.52
CA ASN A 29 -7.32 11.66 -12.46
C ASN A 29 -7.63 12.94 -13.22
N GLY A 30 -7.63 12.87 -14.55
CA GLY A 30 -8.15 13.88 -15.47
C GLY A 30 -9.67 14.07 -15.36
N GLY A 31 -10.18 14.27 -14.17
CA GLY A 31 -11.56 14.64 -13.90
C GLY A 31 -11.65 16.14 -13.63
N GLY A 32 -12.49 16.85 -14.39
CA GLY A 32 -12.78 18.26 -14.14
C GLY A 32 -13.25 18.53 -12.70
N LEU A 33 -13.43 19.81 -12.34
CA LEU A 33 -13.75 20.28 -10.97
C LEU A 33 -14.82 19.45 -10.22
N GLY A 34 -15.79 18.87 -10.92
CA GLY A 34 -16.82 18.00 -10.35
C GLY A 34 -16.31 16.63 -9.90
N GLY A 35 -15.35 16.04 -10.64
CA GLY A 35 -14.71 14.77 -10.26
C GLY A 35 -13.78 14.90 -9.06
N ALA A 36 -13.16 16.07 -8.90
CA ALA A 36 -12.32 16.40 -7.77
C ALA A 36 -13.10 16.44 -6.44
N LEU A 37 -14.27 17.07 -6.44
CA LEU A 37 -15.15 17.15 -5.26
C LEU A 37 -15.71 15.79 -4.87
N PHE A 38 -16.11 14.97 -5.86
CA PHE A 38 -16.63 13.63 -5.62
C PHE A 38 -15.54 12.70 -5.10
N GLY A 39 -14.33 12.74 -5.67
CA GLY A 39 -13.17 11.98 -5.19
C GLY A 39 -12.75 12.37 -3.75
N HIS A 40 -12.84 13.66 -3.38
CA HIS A 40 -12.58 14.13 -2.03
C HIS A 40 -13.61 13.63 -1.00
N LEU A 41 -14.89 13.60 -1.41
CA LEU A 41 -15.97 13.10 -0.55
C LEU A 41 -15.83 11.58 -0.36
N GLN A 42 -15.55 10.85 -1.43
CA GLN A 42 -15.37 9.42 -1.40
C GLN A 42 -14.15 9.02 -0.54
N ARG A 43 -13.02 9.74 -0.65
CA ARG A 43 -11.83 9.53 0.19
C ARG A 43 -12.07 9.81 1.69
N ARG A 44 -12.89 10.79 2.02
CA ARG A 44 -13.30 11.05 3.40
C ARG A 44 -14.17 9.95 3.99
N ILE A 45 -15.04 9.37 3.17
CA ILE A 45 -15.97 8.31 3.59
C ILE A 45 -15.26 6.96 3.69
N THR A 46 -14.26 6.69 2.83
CA THR A 46 -13.51 5.43 2.80
C THR A 46 -12.29 5.40 3.71
N GLY A 47 -11.97 6.49 4.42
CA GLY A 47 -10.79 6.57 5.28
C GLY A 47 -9.46 6.66 4.50
N GLU A 48 -9.50 6.76 3.17
CA GLU A 48 -8.32 6.86 2.32
C GLU A 48 -7.68 8.25 2.39
N ASN A 49 -6.87 8.45 3.39
CA ASN A 49 -5.96 9.59 3.45
C ASN A 49 -4.51 9.11 3.33
N MET A 50 -4.14 8.50 2.17
CA MET A 50 -2.72 8.49 1.85
C MET A 50 -2.41 9.78 1.07
N PRO A 51 -1.96 10.85 1.72
CA PRO A 51 -1.59 12.06 1.03
C PRO A 51 -0.27 11.81 0.31
N ILE A 52 -0.32 11.85 -1.02
CA ILE A 52 0.87 11.84 -1.88
C ILE A 52 1.32 13.28 -2.08
N MET A 53 2.62 13.49 -2.17
CA MET A 53 3.23 14.73 -2.58
C MET A 53 3.95 14.55 -3.92
N SER A 54 3.91 15.57 -4.79
CA SER A 54 4.83 15.68 -5.91
C SER A 54 6.19 16.17 -5.42
N VAL A 55 7.23 15.72 -6.10
CA VAL A 55 8.62 16.11 -5.87
C VAL A 55 9.20 16.57 -7.20
N GLU A 56 9.37 17.88 -7.37
CA GLU A 56 9.87 18.47 -8.61
C GLU A 56 11.14 19.26 -8.34
N GLY A 57 12.16 19.09 -9.18
CA GLY A 57 13.41 19.82 -9.02
C GLY A 57 14.63 19.06 -9.54
N GLN A 58 15.81 19.54 -9.14
CA GLN A 58 17.09 18.96 -9.51
C GLN A 58 17.98 18.79 -8.27
N GLY A 59 18.56 17.60 -8.13
CA GLY A 59 19.42 17.26 -7.00
C GLY A 59 19.13 15.87 -6.44
N GLU A 60 19.24 15.73 -5.14
CA GLU A 60 19.05 14.49 -4.40
C GLU A 60 17.98 14.67 -3.34
N VAL A 61 17.04 13.73 -3.25
CA VAL A 61 16.02 13.69 -2.21
C VAL A 61 16.14 12.37 -1.46
N TYR A 62 16.13 12.43 -0.15
CA TYR A 62 16.16 11.28 0.75
C TYR A 62 14.78 11.09 1.36
N LEU A 63 14.22 9.90 1.14
CA LEU A 63 12.91 9.50 1.64
C LEU A 63 13.06 8.38 2.66
N ALA A 64 12.36 8.47 3.77
CA ALA A 64 12.28 7.44 4.80
C ALA A 64 11.00 7.58 5.62
N GLU A 65 10.63 6.53 6.34
CA GLU A 65 9.54 6.54 7.30
C GLU A 65 9.85 5.59 8.45
N ASN A 66 9.77 6.07 9.69
CA ASN A 66 9.83 5.29 10.93
C ASN A 66 10.98 4.26 11.01
N ALA A 67 12.11 4.52 10.35
CA ALA A 67 13.24 3.59 10.23
C ALA A 67 12.88 2.22 9.61
N TYR A 68 11.78 2.13 8.88
CA TYR A 68 11.41 0.94 8.12
C TYR A 68 12.43 0.62 7.03
N HIS A 69 12.53 -0.66 6.70
CA HIS A 69 13.29 -1.11 5.56
C HIS A 69 12.66 -0.62 4.27
N VAL A 70 13.48 -0.24 3.29
CA VAL A 70 13.03 0.26 1.99
C VAL A 70 13.51 -0.67 0.89
N ASP A 71 12.58 -1.19 0.10
CA ASP A 71 12.85 -1.95 -1.12
C ASP A 71 12.29 -1.24 -2.34
N VAL A 72 12.94 -1.48 -3.49
CA VAL A 72 12.50 -0.94 -4.78
C VAL A 72 12.10 -2.10 -5.67
N VAL A 73 10.84 -2.09 -6.07
CA VAL A 73 10.28 -3.04 -7.03
C VAL A 73 10.35 -2.41 -8.42
N HIS A 74 10.94 -3.14 -9.37
CA HIS A 74 11.03 -2.76 -10.77
C HIS A 74 9.87 -3.36 -11.54
N LEU A 75 9.07 -2.52 -12.20
CA LEU A 75 7.97 -2.94 -13.05
C LEU A 75 8.40 -2.85 -14.52
N GLU A 76 8.46 -3.97 -15.21
CA GLU A 76 8.66 -4.03 -16.65
C GLU A 76 7.45 -3.46 -17.40
N PRO A 77 7.60 -3.11 -18.70
CA PRO A 77 6.47 -2.67 -19.51
C PRO A 77 5.31 -3.66 -19.49
N GLY A 78 4.13 -3.19 -19.07
CA GLY A 78 2.92 -3.99 -18.94
C GLY A 78 2.68 -4.58 -17.54
N ASP A 79 3.68 -4.59 -16.67
CA ASP A 79 3.55 -5.08 -15.30
C ASP A 79 2.67 -4.20 -14.43
N SER A 80 2.14 -4.82 -13.39
CA SER A 80 1.39 -4.12 -12.35
C SER A 80 1.59 -4.76 -10.98
N ILE A 81 1.47 -3.93 -9.94
CA ILE A 81 1.55 -4.33 -8.54
C ILE A 81 0.46 -3.64 -7.74
N ASN A 82 -0.07 -4.33 -6.77
CA ASN A 82 -0.94 -3.76 -5.75
C ASN A 82 -0.10 -3.62 -4.47
N VAL A 83 -0.02 -2.42 -3.95
CA VAL A 83 0.72 -2.12 -2.72
C VAL A 83 -0.27 -1.70 -1.65
N GLU A 84 -0.16 -2.27 -0.46
CA GLU A 84 -0.90 -1.78 0.68
C GLU A 84 -0.55 -0.30 0.91
N SER A 85 -1.56 0.53 1.14
CA SER A 85 -1.38 1.97 1.08
C SER A 85 -0.40 2.52 2.13
N GLU A 86 -0.31 1.90 3.29
CA GLU A 86 0.65 2.30 4.33
C GLU A 86 2.09 1.92 3.99
N ASN A 87 2.29 0.89 3.16
CA ASN A 87 3.60 0.42 2.73
C ASN A 87 4.14 1.11 1.46
N LEU A 88 3.36 1.96 0.80
CA LEU A 88 3.81 2.68 -0.39
C LEU A 88 4.59 3.93 0.01
N LEU A 89 5.89 3.98 -0.34
CA LEU A 89 6.76 5.12 -0.05
C LEU A 89 6.81 6.12 -1.20
N ALA A 90 7.12 5.64 -2.40
CA ALA A 90 7.27 6.49 -3.59
C ALA A 90 7.12 5.67 -4.89
N PHE A 91 6.82 6.35 -5.99
CA PHE A 91 6.77 5.72 -7.32
C PHE A 91 7.07 6.73 -8.42
N THR A 92 7.47 6.23 -9.61
CA THR A 92 7.73 7.06 -10.79
C THR A 92 6.44 7.65 -11.35
N GLU A 93 6.50 8.87 -11.87
CA GLU A 93 5.35 9.65 -12.34
C GLU A 93 4.57 8.96 -13.47
N GLU A 94 5.26 8.22 -14.32
CA GLU A 94 4.68 7.57 -15.49
C GLU A 94 3.78 6.37 -15.15
N LEU A 95 3.80 5.89 -13.92
CA LEU A 95 2.88 4.85 -13.46
C LEU A 95 1.46 5.38 -13.36
N THR A 96 0.52 4.65 -13.95
CA THR A 96 -0.90 4.88 -13.65
C THR A 96 -1.25 4.24 -12.32
N TYR A 97 -2.07 4.91 -11.51
CA TYR A 97 -2.46 4.35 -10.24
C TYR A 97 -3.95 4.52 -9.94
N SER A 98 -4.47 3.57 -9.18
CA SER A 98 -5.83 3.63 -8.64
C SER A 98 -5.84 2.98 -7.26
N THR A 99 -6.70 3.47 -6.38
CA THR A 99 -6.84 2.90 -5.03
C THR A 99 -8.08 2.03 -4.96
N THR A 100 -7.94 0.87 -4.35
CA THR A 100 -9.01 -0.12 -4.23
C THR A 100 -9.09 -0.62 -2.77
N PHE A 101 -10.30 -0.78 -2.29
CA PHE A 101 -10.56 -1.44 -1.02
C PHE A 101 -10.51 -2.96 -1.18
N VAL A 102 -9.73 -3.64 -0.34
CA VAL A 102 -9.58 -5.09 -0.32
C VAL A 102 -10.21 -5.64 0.95
N GLY A 103 -11.28 -6.38 0.79
CA GLY A 103 -12.01 -7.00 1.90
C GLY A 103 -13.39 -6.39 2.15
N SER A 104 -14.27 -7.16 2.79
CA SER A 104 -15.54 -6.64 3.30
C SER A 104 -15.26 -5.92 4.62
N GLY A 105 -15.57 -4.65 4.71
CA GLY A 105 -15.31 -3.78 5.88
C GLY A 105 -15.91 -4.23 7.23
N VAL A 106 -16.42 -5.44 7.30
CA VAL A 106 -17.00 -6.06 8.50
C VAL A 106 -15.93 -6.83 9.30
N ILE A 107 -14.78 -7.17 8.72
CA ILE A 107 -13.87 -8.18 9.29
C ILE A 107 -12.53 -7.58 9.76
N SER A 108 -12.03 -6.53 9.15
CA SER A 108 -10.88 -5.80 9.67
C SER A 108 -11.32 -4.45 10.22
N GLN A 109 -10.98 -4.15 11.46
CA GLN A 109 -11.37 -2.89 12.12
C GLN A 109 -10.85 -1.64 11.40
N ARG A 110 -9.89 -1.76 10.48
CA ARG A 110 -9.29 -0.67 9.69
C ARG A 110 -9.58 -0.72 8.20
N GLY A 111 -9.93 -1.88 7.63
CA GLY A 111 -10.01 -2.07 6.19
C GLY A 111 -8.62 -2.06 5.53
N LEU A 112 -8.39 -2.96 4.60
CA LEU A 112 -7.16 -3.01 3.81
C LEU A 112 -7.36 -2.17 2.55
N PHE A 113 -6.58 -1.11 2.39
CA PHE A 113 -6.57 -0.28 1.19
C PHE A 113 -5.31 -0.57 0.39
N SER A 114 -5.47 -0.86 -0.89
CA SER A 114 -4.34 -1.05 -1.78
C SER A 114 -4.32 -0.02 -2.89
N THR A 115 -3.12 0.39 -3.25
CA THR A 115 -2.86 1.20 -4.43
C THR A 115 -2.39 0.28 -5.55
N HIS A 116 -3.19 0.17 -6.60
CA HIS A 116 -2.81 -0.53 -7.82
C HIS A 116 -1.97 0.40 -8.69
N LEU A 117 -0.75 -0.02 -9.01
CA LEU A 117 0.21 0.68 -9.85
C LEU A 117 0.44 -0.13 -11.11
N LYS A 118 0.37 0.50 -12.28
CA LYS A 118 0.58 -0.17 -13.56
C LYS A 118 1.54 0.60 -14.46
N ASN A 119 2.51 -0.12 -15.01
CA ASN A 119 3.42 0.41 -16.01
C ASN A 119 2.81 0.26 -17.42
N ASN A 120 2.35 1.37 -17.98
CA ASN A 120 1.83 1.45 -19.36
C ASN A 120 2.87 2.07 -20.32
N THR A 121 4.11 2.22 -19.89
CA THR A 121 5.21 2.77 -20.69
C THR A 121 6.02 1.68 -21.37
N ASN A 122 7.04 2.07 -22.16
CA ASN A 122 7.97 1.15 -22.79
C ASN A 122 9.31 1.03 -22.04
N SER A 123 9.38 1.55 -20.83
CA SER A 123 10.59 1.52 -19.97
C SER A 123 10.25 0.98 -18.58
N VAL A 124 11.27 0.47 -17.90
CA VAL A 124 11.14 0.04 -16.50
C VAL A 124 10.74 1.21 -15.62
N GLN A 125 9.79 1.00 -14.75
CA GLN A 125 9.30 1.96 -13.76
C GLN A 125 9.51 1.42 -12.35
N ASP A 126 9.69 2.32 -11.38
CA ASP A 126 10.08 1.96 -10.04
C ASP A 126 8.99 2.28 -9.01
N VAL A 127 8.83 1.36 -8.06
CA VAL A 127 7.96 1.52 -6.89
C VAL A 127 8.79 1.26 -5.63
N ALA A 128 8.92 2.24 -4.78
CA ALA A 128 9.53 2.08 -3.46
C ALA A 128 8.48 1.70 -2.43
N ILE A 129 8.72 0.62 -1.72
CA ILE A 129 7.88 0.12 -0.63
C ILE A 129 8.65 0.16 0.69
N ILE A 130 7.93 0.25 1.79
CA ILE A 130 8.46 0.17 3.15
C ILE A 130 7.91 -1.04 3.88
N THR A 131 8.77 -1.67 4.68
CA THR A 131 8.43 -2.87 5.44
C THR A 131 9.03 -2.79 6.85
N ASP A 132 8.33 -3.36 7.81
CA ASP A 132 8.88 -3.56 9.14
C ASP A 132 9.76 -4.82 9.14
N GLY A 133 11.06 -4.65 8.96
CA GLY A 133 12.05 -5.70 8.73
C GLY A 133 12.16 -6.11 7.25
N ASN A 134 13.01 -7.09 6.96
CA ASN A 134 13.24 -7.59 5.61
C ASN A 134 12.00 -8.31 5.08
N PRO A 135 11.46 -7.94 3.91
CA PRO A 135 10.29 -8.58 3.36
C PRO A 135 10.57 -10.03 2.94
N LEU A 136 9.52 -10.84 2.95
CA LEU A 136 9.50 -12.17 2.38
C LEU A 136 8.66 -12.13 1.11
N ILE A 137 9.09 -12.84 0.08
CA ILE A 137 8.35 -13.02 -1.16
C ILE A 137 7.89 -14.47 -1.23
N ILE A 138 6.59 -14.68 -1.32
CA ILE A 138 5.99 -16.01 -1.46
C ILE A 138 5.15 -16.07 -2.74
N GLU A 139 5.11 -17.26 -3.34
CA GLU A 139 4.31 -17.52 -4.54
C GLU A 139 2.99 -18.17 -4.16
N ALA A 140 1.92 -17.78 -4.83
CA ALA A 140 0.61 -18.44 -4.68
C ALA A 140 0.63 -19.89 -5.24
N PRO A 141 -0.19 -20.82 -4.64
CA PRO A 141 -1.24 -20.55 -3.68
C PRO A 141 -0.73 -20.37 -2.25
N CYS A 142 -1.20 -19.33 -1.56
CA CYS A 142 -0.83 -19.07 -0.18
C CYS A 142 -1.95 -18.34 0.60
N CYS A 143 -1.85 -18.41 1.92
CA CYS A 143 -2.69 -17.61 2.83
C CYS A 143 -1.81 -16.65 3.62
N VAL A 144 -2.23 -15.41 3.76
CA VAL A 144 -1.47 -14.34 4.39
C VAL A 144 -2.34 -13.62 5.42
N ASP A 145 -1.75 -13.26 6.55
CA ASP A 145 -2.36 -12.36 7.51
C ASP A 145 -2.54 -10.96 6.88
N PRO A 146 -3.71 -10.34 6.95
CA PRO A 146 -3.95 -9.00 6.42
C PRO A 146 -3.00 -7.95 6.99
N ASP A 147 -2.54 -8.10 8.24
CA ASP A 147 -1.65 -7.14 8.89
C ASP A 147 -0.18 -7.33 8.51
N ALA A 148 0.18 -8.47 7.91
CA ALA A 148 1.52 -8.73 7.39
C ALA A 148 1.69 -8.44 5.90
N ILE A 149 0.58 -8.25 5.14
CA ILE A 149 0.68 -8.04 3.70
C ILE A 149 1.24 -6.67 3.35
N VAL A 150 2.15 -6.63 2.37
CA VAL A 150 2.78 -5.40 1.86
C VAL A 150 2.35 -5.13 0.42
N ALA A 151 2.50 -6.12 -0.47
CA ALA A 151 2.17 -5.96 -1.87
C ALA A 151 1.90 -7.32 -2.54
N TRP A 152 1.26 -7.29 -3.71
CA TRP A 152 1.05 -8.50 -4.52
C TRP A 152 0.88 -8.16 -6.01
N THR A 153 1.20 -9.12 -6.87
CA THR A 153 0.91 -9.08 -8.30
C THR A 153 -0.44 -9.75 -8.61
N GLY A 154 -0.97 -9.55 -9.81
CA GLY A 154 -2.18 -10.23 -10.26
C GLY A 154 -3.45 -9.80 -9.54
N ARG A 155 -4.37 -10.75 -9.36
CA ARG A 155 -5.70 -10.49 -8.81
C ARG A 155 -5.67 -10.20 -7.32
N LYS A 156 -6.70 -9.48 -6.87
CA LYS A 156 -6.92 -9.27 -5.44
C LYS A 156 -7.21 -10.60 -4.72
N PRO A 157 -6.75 -10.75 -3.46
CA PRO A 157 -7.01 -11.95 -2.69
C PRO A 157 -8.48 -12.13 -2.33
N GLU A 158 -8.84 -13.37 -2.02
CA GLU A 158 -10.11 -13.71 -1.41
C GLU A 158 -9.99 -13.64 0.12
N ALA A 159 -10.94 -12.97 0.72
CA ALA A 159 -11.05 -12.93 2.18
C ALA A 159 -11.66 -14.24 2.69
N LYS A 160 -10.95 -14.96 3.54
CA LYS A 160 -11.47 -16.16 4.22
C LYS A 160 -11.50 -15.96 5.72
N VAL A 161 -12.67 -16.19 6.27
CA VAL A 161 -12.85 -16.29 7.72
C VAL A 161 -12.56 -17.73 8.12
N ALA A 162 -11.64 -17.94 9.06
CA ALA A 162 -11.44 -19.25 9.65
C ALA A 162 -12.77 -19.74 10.21
N GLN A 163 -13.16 -20.99 9.92
CA GLN A 163 -14.42 -21.55 10.42
C GLN A 163 -14.44 -21.45 11.93
N LEU A 164 -15.33 -20.59 12.45
CA LEU A 164 -15.56 -20.44 13.87
C LEU A 164 -16.13 -21.76 14.42
N SER A 165 -15.28 -22.59 14.98
CA SER A 165 -15.72 -23.69 15.81
C SER A 165 -16.35 -23.12 17.10
N TRP A 166 -17.39 -23.74 17.63
CA TRP A 166 -18.01 -23.38 18.89
C TRP A 166 -17.02 -23.24 20.07
N LYS A 167 -15.84 -23.88 19.97
CA LYS A 167 -14.74 -23.77 20.93
C LYS A 167 -14.07 -22.39 20.93
N ASN A 168 -14.12 -21.67 19.81
CA ASN A 168 -13.56 -20.29 19.71
C ASN A 168 -14.46 -19.24 20.35
N LEU A 169 -15.74 -19.58 20.59
CA LEU A 169 -16.69 -18.68 21.28
C LEU A 169 -16.42 -18.59 22.80
N ILE A 170 -15.62 -19.50 23.36
CA ILE A 170 -15.35 -19.61 24.82
C ILE A 170 -13.94 -19.07 25.15
N GLY A 171 -13.48 -18.01 24.50
CA GLY A 171 -12.26 -17.29 24.92
C GLY A 171 -10.92 -17.95 24.55
N GLN A 172 -10.89 -18.93 23.65
CA GLN A 172 -9.68 -19.54 23.10
C GLN A 172 -9.46 -19.19 21.61
N ALA A 173 -9.88 -18.01 21.19
CA ALA A 173 -9.55 -17.53 19.84
C ALA A 173 -8.06 -17.17 19.79
N SER A 174 -7.33 -17.78 18.87
CA SER A 174 -5.92 -17.49 18.60
C SER A 174 -5.66 -16.09 18.02
N GLY A 175 -6.72 -15.27 17.87
CA GLY A 175 -6.60 -13.96 17.19
C GLY A 175 -6.63 -14.03 15.67
N GLU A 176 -6.27 -15.16 15.07
CA GLU A 176 -6.13 -15.35 13.63
C GLU A 176 -7.44 -15.81 12.97
N SER A 177 -8.48 -14.98 13.10
CA SER A 177 -9.81 -15.35 12.59
C SER A 177 -9.99 -15.06 11.10
N TYR A 178 -9.01 -14.43 10.42
CA TYR A 178 -9.17 -13.93 9.08
C TYR A 178 -7.86 -13.98 8.29
N HIS A 179 -7.91 -14.55 7.09
CA HIS A 179 -6.77 -14.63 6.19
C HIS A 179 -7.13 -14.14 4.79
N LEU A 180 -6.14 -13.62 4.08
CA LEU A 180 -6.21 -13.32 2.66
C LEU A 180 -5.64 -14.51 1.89
N GLN A 181 -6.46 -15.11 1.03
CA GLN A 181 -6.05 -16.24 0.18
C GLN A 181 -5.73 -15.76 -1.23
N PHE A 182 -4.55 -16.12 -1.71
CA PHE A 182 -4.06 -15.91 -3.05
C PHE A 182 -4.05 -17.25 -3.78
N ASN A 183 -4.72 -17.34 -4.92
CA ASN A 183 -4.94 -18.63 -5.64
C ASN A 183 -4.40 -18.62 -7.06
N GLU A 184 -4.00 -17.46 -7.61
CA GLU A 184 -3.57 -17.35 -9.00
C GLU A 184 -2.14 -17.89 -9.15
N PRO A 185 -1.90 -18.95 -9.96
CA PRO A 185 -0.56 -19.48 -10.16
C PRO A 185 0.42 -18.42 -10.68
N GLY A 186 1.64 -18.38 -10.13
CA GLY A 186 2.66 -17.40 -10.47
C GLY A 186 2.46 -16.01 -9.86
N GLN A 187 1.39 -15.82 -9.10
CA GLN A 187 1.18 -14.60 -8.35
C GLN A 187 2.18 -14.49 -7.20
N LEU A 188 2.88 -13.35 -7.13
CA LEU A 188 3.83 -13.08 -6.06
C LEU A 188 3.18 -12.22 -4.99
N VAL A 189 3.47 -12.54 -3.74
CA VAL A 189 2.97 -11.82 -2.56
C VAL A 189 4.17 -11.42 -1.71
N ILE A 190 4.26 -10.15 -1.39
CA ILE A 190 5.29 -9.57 -0.52
C ILE A 190 4.67 -9.37 0.86
N ILE A 191 5.32 -9.91 1.87
CA ILE A 191 4.89 -9.79 3.27
C ILE A 191 6.03 -9.25 4.14
N GLN A 192 5.70 -8.57 5.22
CA GLN A 192 6.66 -8.16 6.24
C GLN A 192 6.68 -9.18 7.39
N PRO A 193 7.84 -9.37 8.07
CA PRO A 193 7.98 -10.32 9.18
C PRO A 193 7.43 -9.77 10.50
N SER A 194 6.39 -8.96 10.45
CA SER A 194 5.70 -8.40 11.60
C SER A 194 4.24 -8.10 11.23
N GLU A 195 3.37 -8.08 12.21
CA GLU A 195 2.00 -7.58 12.09
C GLU A 195 1.99 -6.06 12.31
N ARG A 196 1.15 -5.34 11.56
CA ARG A 196 0.89 -3.93 11.84
C ARG A 196 0.22 -3.82 13.20
N LEU A 197 0.79 -3.02 14.07
CA LEU A 197 0.19 -2.75 15.38
C LEU A 197 -1.16 -2.05 15.18
N SER A 198 -2.22 -2.83 15.16
CA SER A 198 -3.59 -2.36 15.17
C SER A 198 -4.00 -2.10 16.62
N GLY A 199 -3.80 -0.89 17.12
CA GLY A 199 -4.31 -0.57 18.45
C GLY A 199 -3.86 0.80 18.95
N LEU A 200 -4.76 1.49 19.64
CA LEU A 200 -4.41 2.55 20.58
C LEU A 200 -3.40 1.96 21.57
N ASN A 201 -2.14 2.38 21.52
CA ASN A 201 -1.25 2.27 22.66
C ASN A 201 -1.80 3.22 23.74
N ILE A 202 -2.70 2.72 24.56
CA ILE A 202 -3.02 3.40 25.81
C ILE A 202 -1.77 3.18 26.67
N ALA A 203 -0.90 4.18 26.73
CA ALA A 203 0.11 4.24 27.79
C ALA A 203 -0.66 4.27 29.10
N VAL A 204 -0.61 3.17 29.83
CA VAL A 204 -1.02 3.15 31.24
C VAL A 204 0.21 3.58 32.02
N ASP A 205 0.21 4.83 32.50
CA ASP A 205 1.15 5.35 33.49
C ASP A 205 0.97 4.63 34.82
#